data_39abcfe09eba2efce88d72a2d9d24038
#
_entry.id   39abcfe09eba2efce88d72a2d9d24038
#
_cell.length_a   1.000
_cell.length_b   1.000
_cell.length_c   1.000
_cell.angle_alpha   90.00
_cell.angle_beta   90.00
_cell.angle_gamma   90.00
#
_symmetry.space_group_name_H-M   'P 1'
#
loop_
_entity.id
_entity.type
_entity.pdbx_description
1 polymer ?
#
loop_
_entity_poly.entity_id
_entity_poly.type
_entity_poly.pdbx_seq_one_letter_code
_entity_poly.pdbx_strand_id
1 'polypeptide(L)'
;MSSHAISTFAPSRIAARLGICAIALAGTFGAVTQASADVITFSTPIAVTNSFDGIYLNLLTGANGATGAATPGWDFNPYNSGTSLSFFWSATPSQASGVASTTTGPYLALTSGSIISSASTFAQVTATAAAAAFQPIGSHILGFRFYNETTASINYGYMTLSSTGATGFPLSITGWSFDNTGAAITVVTTPVPEASSALMLSLGGLLLGTVALRRQRRS
;
A
#
# COMPACT_ATOMS: atom_id res chain seq x y z
N MET A 1 -66.81 -76.28 18.69
CA MET A 1 -66.23 -75.64 19.89
C MET A 1 -64.76 -75.53 19.61
N SER A 2 -64.28 -74.38 19.25
CA SER A 2 -62.95 -74.17 18.71
C SER A 2 -62.03 -73.62 19.80
N SER A 3 -60.98 -74.32 20.11
CA SER A 3 -59.96 -73.93 21.08
C SER A 3 -58.89 -73.16 20.37
N HIS A 4 -58.69 -71.87 20.74
CA HIS A 4 -57.63 -71.06 20.19
C HIS A 4 -56.40 -71.16 21.09
N ALA A 5 -55.31 -71.64 20.53
CA ALA A 5 -54.00 -71.63 21.14
C ALA A 5 -53.38 -70.22 21.03
N ILE A 6 -52.95 -69.71 22.19
CA ILE A 6 -52.25 -68.44 22.27
C ILE A 6 -50.75 -68.72 22.10
N SER A 7 -50.19 -68.19 20.98
CA SER A 7 -48.78 -68.28 20.74
C SER A 7 -48.07 -67.03 21.38
N THR A 8 -47.20 -67.37 22.35
CA THR A 8 -46.33 -66.32 22.98
C THR A 8 -45.12 -66.05 22.12
N PHE A 9 -45.07 -64.88 21.60
CA PHE A 9 -43.90 -64.34 20.91
C PHE A 9 -42.86 -63.81 21.89
N ALA A 10 -41.69 -64.38 21.85
CA ALA A 10 -40.50 -63.88 22.57
C ALA A 10 -39.93 -62.60 21.86
N PRO A 11 -39.56 -61.58 22.62
CA PRO A 11 -38.94 -60.40 21.99
C PRO A 11 -37.48 -60.66 21.59
N SER A 12 -37.21 -60.62 20.29
CA SER A 12 -35.83 -60.63 19.78
C SER A 12 -35.12 -59.32 20.14
N ARG A 13 -33.99 -59.45 20.81
CA ARG A 13 -33.09 -58.32 21.11
C ARG A 13 -32.40 -57.87 19.80
N ILE A 14 -32.96 -56.90 19.16
CA ILE A 14 -32.27 -56.17 18.08
C ILE A 14 -31.36 -55.15 18.76
N ALA A 15 -30.08 -55.50 18.87
CA ALA A 15 -29.04 -54.58 19.26
C ALA A 15 -28.87 -53.55 18.12
N ALA A 16 -29.47 -52.39 18.29
CA ALA A 16 -29.24 -51.26 17.43
C ALA A 16 -27.81 -50.78 17.61
N ARG A 17 -26.93 -51.15 16.71
CA ARG A 17 -25.62 -50.52 16.55
C ARG A 17 -25.83 -49.15 15.91
N LEU A 18 -25.94 -48.12 16.72
CA LEU A 18 -25.79 -46.72 16.25
C LEU A 18 -24.34 -46.52 15.80
N GLY A 19 -24.12 -46.71 14.52
CA GLY A 19 -22.91 -46.27 13.88
C GLY A 19 -22.91 -44.75 13.85
N ILE A 20 -22.11 -44.12 14.71
CA ILE A 20 -21.83 -42.70 14.66
C ILE A 20 -20.93 -42.48 13.42
N CYS A 21 -21.54 -42.14 12.28
CA CYS A 21 -20.82 -41.55 11.15
C CYS A 21 -20.37 -40.16 11.56
N ALA A 22 -19.17 -40.07 12.12
CA ALA A 22 -18.47 -38.79 12.21
C ALA A 22 -18.09 -38.36 10.78
N ILE A 23 -18.94 -37.57 10.15
CA ILE A 23 -18.58 -36.87 8.94
C ILE A 23 -17.54 -35.81 9.35
N ALA A 24 -16.26 -36.15 9.19
CA ALA A 24 -15.19 -35.18 9.23
C ALA A 24 -15.37 -34.25 8.01
N LEU A 25 -16.08 -33.14 8.17
CA LEU A 25 -16.04 -32.02 7.25
C LEU A 25 -14.62 -31.44 7.36
N ALA A 26 -13.68 -31.99 6.60
CA ALA A 26 -12.42 -31.38 6.34
C ALA A 26 -12.73 -30.16 5.42
N GLY A 27 -13.16 -29.06 6.06
CA GLY A 27 -13.21 -27.77 5.42
C GLY A 27 -11.78 -27.45 4.98
N THR A 28 -11.51 -27.61 3.68
CA THR A 28 -10.36 -26.97 3.06
C THR A 28 -10.59 -25.47 3.19
N PHE A 29 -10.16 -24.89 4.30
CA PHE A 29 -9.88 -23.47 4.36
C PHE A 29 -8.77 -23.25 3.33
N GLY A 30 -9.18 -22.95 2.08
CA GLY A 30 -8.28 -22.38 1.12
C GLY A 30 -7.67 -21.16 1.81
N ALA A 31 -6.40 -21.24 2.16
CA ALA A 31 -5.66 -20.08 2.57
C ALA A 31 -5.80 -19.09 1.41
N VAL A 32 -6.71 -18.13 1.54
CA VAL A 32 -6.70 -16.95 0.70
C VAL A 32 -5.38 -16.28 1.07
N THR A 33 -4.35 -16.55 0.27
CA THR A 33 -3.14 -15.75 0.33
C THR A 33 -3.60 -14.34 -0.03
N GLN A 34 -3.91 -13.52 0.99
CA GLN A 34 -3.97 -12.09 0.79
C GLN A 34 -2.63 -11.75 0.15
N ALA A 35 -2.67 -11.25 -1.09
CA ALA A 35 -1.52 -10.60 -1.66
C ALA A 35 -1.13 -9.53 -0.65
N SER A 36 -0.03 -9.76 0.05
CA SER A 36 0.52 -8.76 0.95
C SER A 36 0.82 -7.56 0.10
N ALA A 37 0.23 -6.42 0.40
CA ALA A 37 0.59 -5.16 -0.22
C ALA A 37 2.11 -5.03 -0.06
N ASP A 38 2.82 -5.06 -1.18
CA ASP A 38 4.27 -4.89 -1.21
C ASP A 38 4.56 -3.40 -1.37
N VAL A 39 4.62 -2.72 -0.23
CA VAL A 39 4.85 -1.28 -0.19
C VAL A 39 6.35 -1.01 -0.32
N ILE A 40 6.73 -0.44 -1.45
CA ILE A 40 8.08 0.05 -1.70
C ILE A 40 8.20 1.47 -1.15
N THR A 41 9.26 1.75 -0.40
CA THR A 41 9.51 3.05 0.22
C THR A 41 10.89 3.58 -0.11
N PHE A 42 10.94 4.84 -0.54
CA PHE A 42 12.15 5.63 -0.72
C PHE A 42 12.21 6.72 0.34
N SER A 43 13.29 6.79 1.10
CA SER A 43 13.47 7.73 2.22
C SER A 43 14.68 8.66 2.06
N THR A 44 15.42 8.54 0.95
CA THR A 44 16.53 9.45 0.66
C THR A 44 15.99 10.78 0.13
N PRO A 45 16.22 11.90 0.81
CA PRO A 45 15.72 13.19 0.34
C PRO A 45 16.37 13.63 -0.98
N ILE A 46 15.55 14.21 -1.85
CA ILE A 46 15.97 14.76 -3.13
C ILE A 46 15.69 16.27 -3.13
N ALA A 47 16.73 17.10 -3.27
CA ALA A 47 16.55 18.53 -3.45
C ALA A 47 16.06 18.82 -4.87
N VAL A 48 14.99 19.61 -4.99
CA VAL A 48 14.44 20.03 -6.26
C VAL A 48 15.10 21.35 -6.69
N THR A 49 15.70 21.33 -7.86
CA THR A 49 16.33 22.53 -8.43
C THR A 49 15.28 23.62 -8.67
N ASN A 50 15.54 24.84 -8.17
CA ASN A 50 14.68 26.00 -8.38
C ASN A 50 14.92 26.58 -9.80
N SER A 51 14.43 25.88 -10.80
CA SER A 51 14.56 26.26 -12.22
C SER A 51 13.32 25.83 -13.00
N PHE A 52 13.21 26.28 -14.25
CA PHE A 52 12.14 25.83 -15.17
C PHE A 52 12.19 24.36 -15.49
N ASP A 53 13.36 23.73 -15.45
CA ASP A 53 13.49 22.29 -15.70
C ASP A 53 13.23 21.48 -14.44
N GLY A 54 13.42 22.04 -13.24
CA GLY A 54 13.24 21.33 -11.97
C GLY A 54 14.10 20.07 -11.88
N ILE A 55 13.47 18.97 -11.52
CA ILE A 55 14.04 17.61 -11.62
C ILE A 55 13.04 16.65 -12.25
N TYR A 56 13.53 15.68 -13.01
CA TYR A 56 12.76 14.55 -13.51
C TYR A 56 13.00 13.34 -12.61
N LEU A 57 11.93 12.74 -12.09
CA LEU A 57 11.98 11.63 -11.14
C LEU A 57 11.26 10.41 -11.71
N ASN A 58 11.96 9.28 -11.73
CA ASN A 58 11.37 7.97 -11.94
C ASN A 58 10.89 7.43 -10.57
N LEU A 59 9.58 7.28 -10.39
CA LEU A 59 8.98 6.88 -9.12
C LEU A 59 9.24 5.41 -8.77
N LEU A 60 9.47 4.57 -9.79
CA LEU A 60 9.77 3.15 -9.62
C LEU A 60 11.17 2.91 -9.09
N THR A 61 12.17 3.63 -9.63
CA THR A 61 13.58 3.34 -9.37
C THR A 61 14.26 4.35 -8.45
N GLY A 62 13.66 5.53 -8.27
CA GLY A 62 14.28 6.65 -7.57
C GLY A 62 15.33 7.40 -8.39
N ALA A 63 15.58 7.01 -9.64
CA ALA A 63 16.46 7.74 -10.53
C ALA A 63 15.93 9.15 -10.78
N ASN A 64 16.81 10.13 -10.74
CA ASN A 64 16.44 11.53 -10.98
C ASN A 64 17.53 12.27 -11.75
N GLY A 65 17.15 13.33 -12.44
CA GLY A 65 18.06 14.11 -13.27
C GLY A 65 17.46 15.44 -13.73
N ALA A 66 18.29 16.27 -14.34
CA ALA A 66 17.91 17.59 -14.80
C ALA A 66 17.05 17.59 -16.09
N THR A 67 16.96 16.48 -16.80
CA THR A 67 16.17 16.36 -18.04
C THR A 67 15.47 15.02 -18.11
N GLY A 68 14.32 14.96 -18.79
CA GLY A 68 13.62 13.69 -19.01
C GLY A 68 14.44 12.70 -19.85
N ALA A 69 15.28 13.17 -20.78
CA ALA A 69 16.15 12.33 -21.58
C ALA A 69 17.25 11.66 -20.73
N ALA A 70 17.71 12.32 -19.66
CA ALA A 70 18.70 11.78 -18.71
C ALA A 70 18.07 10.87 -17.64
N THR A 71 16.74 10.80 -17.58
CA THR A 71 16.00 10.04 -16.58
C THR A 71 14.97 9.13 -17.28
N PRO A 72 15.41 8.03 -17.89
CA PRO A 72 14.49 7.10 -18.57
C PRO A 72 13.38 6.63 -17.65
N GLY A 73 12.14 6.60 -18.17
CA GLY A 73 10.97 6.19 -17.39
C GLY A 73 10.57 7.20 -16.30
N TRP A 74 10.94 8.47 -16.43
CA TRP A 74 10.49 9.48 -15.46
C TRP A 74 8.98 9.66 -15.50
N ASP A 75 8.40 9.87 -14.30
CA ASP A 75 6.96 10.00 -14.08
C ASP A 75 6.57 11.39 -13.65
N PHE A 76 7.39 12.02 -12.82
CA PHE A 76 7.08 13.26 -12.11
C PHE A 76 8.22 14.27 -12.22
N ASN A 77 7.85 15.53 -12.48
CA ASN A 77 8.78 16.65 -12.55
C ASN A 77 8.20 17.85 -11.78
N PRO A 78 8.62 18.09 -10.54
CA PRO A 78 8.39 19.35 -9.85
C PRO A 78 9.37 20.41 -10.35
N TYR A 79 8.87 21.59 -10.73
CA TYR A 79 9.65 22.65 -11.31
C TYR A 79 9.15 24.04 -10.90
N ASN A 80 9.97 25.08 -11.11
CA ASN A 80 9.55 26.46 -10.94
C ASN A 80 9.00 27.02 -12.25
N SER A 81 7.73 27.38 -12.29
CA SER A 81 7.06 27.96 -13.46
C SER A 81 7.50 29.41 -13.77
N GLY A 82 8.50 29.94 -13.06
CA GLY A 82 8.94 31.33 -13.09
C GLY A 82 8.38 32.17 -11.94
N THR A 83 7.32 31.72 -11.29
CA THR A 83 6.70 32.43 -10.16
C THR A 83 6.60 31.54 -8.92
N SER A 84 6.36 30.27 -9.08
CA SER A 84 6.19 29.32 -7.97
C SER A 84 6.21 27.86 -8.45
N LEU A 85 6.14 26.95 -7.50
CA LEU A 85 6.08 25.51 -7.72
C LEU A 85 4.93 25.13 -8.65
N SER A 86 5.25 24.29 -9.60
CA SER A 86 4.32 23.63 -10.50
C SER A 86 4.73 22.17 -10.70
N PHE A 87 3.83 21.36 -11.24
CA PHE A 87 4.05 19.93 -11.47
C PHE A 87 3.88 19.62 -12.96
N PHE A 88 4.78 18.80 -13.48
CA PHE A 88 4.66 18.21 -14.80
C PHE A 88 4.76 16.69 -14.68
N TRP A 89 3.93 16.01 -15.45
CA TRP A 89 3.81 14.54 -15.42
C TRP A 89 4.17 13.99 -16.78
N SER A 90 4.78 12.81 -16.78
CA SER A 90 5.05 12.11 -18.03
C SER A 90 3.74 11.87 -18.79
N ALA A 91 3.72 12.22 -20.06
CA ALA A 91 2.60 11.90 -20.94
C ALA A 91 2.64 10.47 -21.47
N THR A 92 3.74 9.75 -21.23
CA THR A 92 3.97 8.42 -21.76
C THR A 92 4.57 7.52 -20.65
N PRO A 93 3.80 6.56 -20.20
CA PRO A 93 2.39 6.31 -20.51
C PRO A 93 1.47 7.35 -19.84
N SER A 94 0.32 7.61 -20.45
CA SER A 94 -0.63 8.68 -20.10
C SER A 94 -1.30 8.55 -18.70
N GLN A 95 -0.76 7.72 -17.84
CA GLN A 95 -1.36 7.37 -16.54
C GLN A 95 -0.59 7.95 -15.34
N ALA A 96 0.58 8.55 -15.56
CA ALA A 96 1.27 9.30 -14.51
C ALA A 96 0.46 10.57 -14.18
N SER A 97 0.15 10.79 -12.91
CA SER A 97 -0.60 11.98 -12.45
C SER A 97 -0.74 12.03 -10.94
N GLY A 98 -1.05 13.23 -10.41
CA GLY A 98 -1.33 13.44 -9.01
C GLY A 98 -2.82 13.40 -8.67
N VAL A 99 -3.14 13.13 -7.40
CA VAL A 99 -4.50 13.18 -6.87
C VAL A 99 -4.99 14.63 -6.89
N ALA A 100 -6.19 14.84 -7.41
CA ALA A 100 -6.80 16.15 -7.53
C ALA A 100 -8.29 16.12 -7.16
N SER A 101 -8.89 17.30 -6.97
CA SER A 101 -10.32 17.43 -6.66
C SER A 101 -11.20 17.03 -7.85
N THR A 102 -10.72 17.27 -9.07
CA THR A 102 -11.37 16.90 -10.34
C THR A 102 -10.29 16.55 -11.35
N THR A 103 -10.67 16.01 -12.51
CA THR A 103 -9.71 15.68 -13.59
C THR A 103 -8.95 16.89 -14.16
N THR A 104 -9.44 18.08 -13.91
CA THR A 104 -8.82 19.35 -14.32
C THR A 104 -8.59 20.32 -13.15
N GLY A 105 -8.88 19.84 -11.93
CA GLY A 105 -8.83 20.67 -10.73
C GLY A 105 -7.45 20.71 -10.06
N PRO A 106 -7.36 21.46 -8.97
CA PRO A 106 -6.11 21.57 -8.22
C PRO A 106 -5.74 20.22 -7.58
N TYR A 107 -4.44 19.99 -7.43
CA TYR A 107 -3.91 18.89 -6.65
C TYR A 107 -4.25 19.06 -5.18
N LEU A 108 -4.55 17.94 -4.51
CA LEU A 108 -4.93 17.92 -3.11
C LEU A 108 -3.72 17.61 -2.23
N ALA A 109 -3.48 18.45 -1.23
CA ALA A 109 -2.61 18.10 -0.12
C ALA A 109 -3.35 17.11 0.78
N LEU A 110 -2.86 15.87 0.81
CA LEU A 110 -3.48 14.77 1.55
C LEU A 110 -3.05 14.78 3.03
N THR A 111 -3.80 14.06 3.84
CA THR A 111 -3.52 13.86 5.27
C THR A 111 -3.31 12.38 5.57
N SER A 112 -2.75 12.08 6.75
CA SER A 112 -2.66 10.70 7.24
C SER A 112 -4.04 10.05 7.25
N GLY A 113 -4.12 8.78 6.81
CA GLY A 113 -5.36 8.03 6.66
C GLY A 113 -6.05 8.22 5.29
N SER A 114 -5.61 9.16 4.44
CA SER A 114 -6.12 9.26 3.07
C SER A 114 -5.81 7.99 2.29
N ILE A 115 -6.75 7.54 1.46
CA ILE A 115 -6.58 6.34 0.62
C ILE A 115 -6.41 6.79 -0.83
N ILE A 116 -5.38 6.25 -1.50
CA ILE A 116 -5.12 6.46 -2.92
C ILE A 116 -5.35 5.13 -3.64
N SER A 117 -6.19 5.13 -4.66
CA SER A 117 -6.59 3.92 -5.39
C SER A 117 -7.11 4.26 -6.79
N SER A 118 -7.55 3.26 -7.53
CA SER A 118 -8.25 3.45 -8.81
C SER A 118 -9.53 4.30 -8.71
N ALA A 119 -10.12 4.43 -7.52
CA ALA A 119 -11.29 5.28 -7.27
C ALA A 119 -10.93 6.76 -7.03
N SER A 120 -9.65 7.09 -6.86
CA SER A 120 -9.20 8.48 -6.70
C SER A 120 -9.29 9.23 -8.02
N THR A 121 -9.56 10.53 -7.95
CA THR A 121 -9.50 11.40 -9.12
C THR A 121 -8.05 11.85 -9.34
N PHE A 122 -7.54 11.72 -10.56
CA PHE A 122 -6.18 12.11 -10.92
C PHE A 122 -6.19 13.16 -12.02
N ALA A 123 -5.21 14.05 -11.97
CA ALA A 123 -5.03 15.11 -12.96
C ALA A 123 -3.56 15.25 -13.40
N GLN A 124 -3.36 15.75 -14.62
CA GLN A 124 -2.07 16.14 -15.20
C GLN A 124 -2.14 17.63 -15.56
N VAL A 125 -2.24 18.49 -14.54
CA VAL A 125 -2.40 19.93 -14.74
C VAL A 125 -1.08 20.63 -14.46
N THR A 126 -0.55 21.33 -15.46
CA THR A 126 0.72 22.07 -15.36
C THR A 126 0.55 23.52 -14.93
N ALA A 127 -0.70 24.01 -14.80
CA ALA A 127 -0.95 25.36 -14.34
C ALA A 127 -0.46 25.53 -12.88
N THR A 128 0.27 26.63 -12.63
CA THR A 128 0.81 26.96 -11.30
C THR A 128 -0.24 26.94 -10.19
N ALA A 129 -1.47 27.40 -10.49
CA ALA A 129 -2.59 27.39 -9.56
C ALA A 129 -3.00 25.96 -9.15
N ALA A 130 -2.72 24.95 -9.97
CA ALA A 130 -3.03 23.56 -9.63
C ALA A 130 -2.17 23.03 -8.48
N ALA A 131 -0.94 23.54 -8.31
CA ALA A 131 -0.02 23.17 -7.24
C ALA A 131 -0.10 24.09 -6.01
N ALA A 132 -1.09 25.00 -5.93
CA ALA A 132 -1.17 26.02 -4.88
C ALA A 132 -1.15 25.44 -3.45
N ALA A 133 -1.71 24.26 -3.23
CA ALA A 133 -1.71 23.62 -1.92
C ALA A 133 -0.31 23.17 -1.43
N PHE A 134 0.69 23.16 -2.33
CA PHE A 134 2.07 22.72 -2.07
C PHE A 134 3.06 23.88 -2.04
N GLN A 135 2.62 25.10 -2.29
CA GLN A 135 3.45 26.29 -2.29
C GLN A 135 3.73 26.87 -0.90
N PRO A 136 2.81 26.79 0.10
CA PRO A 136 3.10 27.29 1.44
C PRO A 136 4.30 26.60 2.08
N ILE A 137 4.96 27.33 2.99
CA ILE A 137 6.03 26.74 3.81
C ILE A 137 5.47 25.59 4.63
N GLY A 138 6.18 24.46 4.61
CA GLY A 138 5.81 23.29 5.38
C GLY A 138 5.98 21.98 4.62
N SER A 139 5.42 20.95 5.21
CA SER A 139 5.41 19.58 4.66
C SER A 139 4.02 19.24 4.15
N HIS A 140 3.93 18.79 2.92
CA HIS A 140 2.69 18.48 2.23
C HIS A 140 2.77 17.10 1.60
N ILE A 141 1.66 16.37 1.57
CA ILE A 141 1.59 15.01 1.02
C ILE A 141 0.84 15.06 -0.30
N LEU A 142 1.51 14.63 -1.37
CA LEU A 142 0.95 14.48 -2.72
C LEU A 142 0.68 13.00 -2.98
N GLY A 143 -0.58 12.64 -3.21
CA GLY A 143 -0.95 11.32 -3.72
C GLY A 143 -0.71 11.27 -5.23
N PHE A 144 -0.26 10.11 -5.73
CA PHE A 144 0.01 9.94 -7.15
C PHE A 144 -0.36 8.55 -7.65
N ARG A 145 -0.43 8.40 -8.95
CA ARG A 145 -0.36 7.14 -9.67
C ARG A 145 0.74 7.23 -10.73
N PHE A 146 1.31 6.10 -11.10
CA PHE A 146 2.26 6.01 -12.21
C PHE A 146 2.16 4.63 -12.88
N TYR A 147 2.74 4.51 -14.07
CA TYR A 147 2.85 3.24 -14.76
C TYR A 147 4.16 2.56 -14.35
N ASN A 148 4.04 1.35 -13.84
CA ASN A 148 5.19 0.52 -13.48
C ASN A 148 5.56 -0.33 -14.69
N GLU A 149 6.68 -0.04 -15.34
CA GLU A 149 7.13 -0.72 -16.53
C GLU A 149 7.52 -2.18 -16.26
N THR A 150 7.90 -2.51 -15.04
CA THR A 150 8.29 -3.87 -14.64
C THR A 150 7.09 -4.80 -14.58
N THR A 151 5.97 -4.32 -14.04
CA THR A 151 4.73 -5.10 -13.87
C THR A 151 3.69 -4.82 -14.95
N ALA A 152 3.95 -3.84 -15.83
CA ALA A 152 3.04 -3.34 -16.85
C ALA A 152 1.66 -2.95 -16.26
N SER A 153 1.66 -2.31 -15.09
CA SER A 153 0.44 -1.97 -14.34
C SER A 153 0.52 -0.56 -13.75
N ILE A 154 -0.65 -0.04 -13.35
CA ILE A 154 -0.74 1.22 -12.61
C ILE A 154 -0.50 0.95 -11.14
N ASN A 155 0.41 1.69 -10.55
CA ASN A 155 0.67 1.69 -9.12
C ASN A 155 0.23 3.02 -8.49
N TYR A 156 -0.15 2.96 -7.21
CA TYR A 156 -0.63 4.10 -6.43
C TYR A 156 0.33 4.36 -5.29
N GLY A 157 0.59 5.64 -5.02
CA GLY A 157 1.53 6.04 -3.99
C GLY A 157 1.27 7.43 -3.44
N TYR A 158 2.11 7.82 -2.50
CA TYR A 158 2.17 9.18 -1.97
C TYR A 158 3.61 9.58 -1.74
N MET A 159 3.88 10.89 -1.84
CA MET A 159 5.17 11.48 -1.54
C MET A 159 5.01 12.65 -0.58
N THR A 160 6.06 12.92 0.18
CA THR A 160 6.15 14.09 1.04
C THR A 160 7.04 15.13 0.41
N LEU A 161 6.47 16.31 0.17
CA LEU A 161 7.13 17.51 -0.34
C LEU A 161 7.33 18.47 0.84
N SER A 162 8.55 18.96 1.04
CA SER A 162 8.85 19.96 2.08
C SER A 162 9.40 21.22 1.43
N SER A 163 8.75 22.35 1.70
CA SER A 163 9.16 23.67 1.22
C SER A 163 9.53 24.58 2.38
N THR A 164 10.54 25.43 2.16
CA THR A 164 10.98 26.43 3.14
C THR A 164 10.69 27.87 2.69
N GLY A 165 10.05 28.04 1.53
CA GLY A 165 9.65 29.35 1.00
C GLY A 165 8.22 29.39 0.50
N ALA A 166 7.58 30.54 0.55
CA ALA A 166 6.15 30.73 0.29
C ALA A 166 5.72 30.46 -1.17
N THR A 167 6.68 30.31 -2.09
CA THR A 167 6.43 29.94 -3.50
C THR A 167 6.61 28.46 -3.77
N GLY A 168 6.81 27.64 -2.72
CA GLY A 168 7.12 26.23 -2.83
C GLY A 168 8.62 25.93 -2.97
N PHE A 169 9.49 26.95 -2.98
CA PHE A 169 10.94 26.80 -3.08
C PHE A 169 11.67 27.56 -1.97
N PRO A 170 12.82 27.05 -1.49
CA PRO A 170 13.45 25.76 -1.78
C PRO A 170 12.54 24.57 -1.49
N LEU A 171 12.56 23.56 -2.36
CA LEU A 171 11.73 22.34 -2.28
C LEU A 171 12.61 21.09 -2.10
N SER A 172 12.16 20.17 -1.29
CA SER A 172 12.73 18.84 -1.18
C SER A 172 11.61 17.78 -1.23
N ILE A 173 11.81 16.70 -1.97
CA ILE A 173 11.06 15.46 -1.83
C ILE A 173 11.73 14.69 -0.70
N THR A 174 11.06 14.53 0.44
CA THR A 174 11.66 13.89 1.62
C THR A 174 11.51 12.37 1.59
N GLY A 175 10.63 11.86 0.74
CA GLY A 175 10.44 10.44 0.50
C GLY A 175 9.10 10.16 -0.19
N TRP A 176 8.93 8.93 -0.65
CA TRP A 176 7.67 8.45 -1.20
C TRP A 176 7.52 6.96 -0.98
N SER A 177 6.25 6.50 -1.01
CA SER A 177 5.90 5.10 -0.94
C SER A 177 4.83 4.78 -1.97
N PHE A 178 4.87 3.57 -2.53
CA PHE A 178 3.82 3.08 -3.43
C PHE A 178 3.57 1.60 -3.23
N ASP A 179 2.37 1.15 -3.57
CA ASP A 179 2.02 -0.26 -3.62
C ASP A 179 2.45 -0.87 -4.95
N ASN A 180 3.31 -1.90 -4.91
CA ASN A 180 3.88 -2.53 -6.10
C ASN A 180 2.94 -3.53 -6.79
N THR A 181 1.78 -3.82 -6.19
CA THR A 181 0.77 -4.73 -6.74
C THR A 181 -0.35 -4.00 -7.48
N GLY A 182 -0.39 -2.67 -7.42
CA GLY A 182 -1.47 -1.85 -7.92
C GLY A 182 -2.68 -1.79 -7.00
N ALA A 183 -2.56 -2.27 -5.76
CA ALA A 183 -3.59 -2.13 -4.75
C ALA A 183 -3.68 -0.69 -4.21
N ALA A 184 -4.76 -0.41 -3.48
CA ALA A 184 -4.92 0.86 -2.79
C ALA A 184 -3.87 1.01 -1.69
N ILE A 185 -3.32 2.23 -1.54
CA ILE A 185 -2.38 2.56 -0.47
C ILE A 185 -2.99 3.61 0.45
N THR A 186 -2.74 3.46 1.75
CA THR A 186 -3.14 4.45 2.76
C THR A 186 -1.95 5.32 3.13
N VAL A 187 -2.14 6.62 3.16
CA VAL A 187 -1.13 7.58 3.61
C VAL A 187 -0.82 7.35 5.09
N VAL A 188 0.44 7.06 5.39
CA VAL A 188 0.95 6.98 6.76
C VAL A 188 2.07 8.01 6.95
N THR A 189 2.01 8.78 8.03
CA THR A 189 3.01 9.81 8.36
C THR A 189 4.08 9.30 9.34
N THR A 190 3.88 8.12 9.89
CA THR A 190 4.85 7.42 10.74
C THR A 190 5.39 6.21 10.00
N PRO A 191 6.70 5.89 10.13
CA PRO A 191 7.23 4.65 9.59
C PRO A 191 6.45 3.47 10.17
N VAL A 192 5.82 2.67 9.32
CA VAL A 192 5.24 1.39 9.74
C VAL A 192 6.41 0.46 10.01
N PRO A 193 6.57 -0.09 11.23
CA PRO A 193 7.54 -1.15 11.45
C PRO A 193 7.22 -2.30 10.49
N GLU A 194 8.20 -2.73 9.72
CA GLU A 194 8.00 -3.83 8.79
C GLU A 194 7.45 -5.04 9.55
N ALA A 195 6.43 -5.69 8.99
CA ALA A 195 5.76 -6.85 9.61
C ALA A 195 6.75 -7.98 9.96
N SER A 196 7.87 -8.08 9.23
CA SER A 196 9.01 -8.95 9.53
C SER A 196 9.64 -8.68 10.91
N SER A 197 9.72 -7.42 11.33
CA SER A 197 10.29 -7.05 12.64
C SER A 197 9.40 -7.49 13.80
N ALA A 198 8.07 -7.38 13.64
CA ALA A 198 7.11 -7.84 14.63
C ALA A 198 7.10 -9.38 14.73
N LEU A 199 7.23 -10.08 13.61
CA LEU A 199 7.30 -11.55 13.57
C LEU A 199 8.60 -12.06 14.21
N MET A 200 9.73 -11.44 13.94
CA MET A 200 11.03 -11.79 14.54
C MET A 200 11.04 -11.55 16.05
N LEU A 201 10.41 -10.47 16.51
CA LEU A 201 10.30 -10.18 17.95
C LEU A 201 9.46 -11.23 18.68
N SER A 202 8.35 -11.66 18.07
CA SER A 202 7.47 -12.70 18.63
C SER A 202 8.12 -14.08 18.65
N LEU A 203 8.83 -14.47 17.59
CA LEU A 203 9.58 -15.73 17.53
C LEU A 203 10.77 -15.74 18.51
N GLY A 204 11.50 -14.64 18.62
CA GLY A 204 12.59 -14.47 19.58
C GLY A 204 12.12 -14.58 21.04
N GLY A 205 10.98 -13.96 21.35
CA GLY A 205 10.36 -14.05 22.69
C GLY A 205 9.93 -15.47 23.06
N LEU A 206 9.39 -16.23 22.11
CA LEU A 206 8.97 -17.61 22.34
C LEU A 206 10.17 -18.55 22.60
N LEU A 207 11.27 -18.38 21.87
CA LEU A 207 12.50 -19.16 22.05
C LEU A 207 13.15 -18.88 23.41
N LEU A 208 13.24 -17.62 23.83
CA LEU A 208 13.79 -17.25 25.13
C LEU A 208 12.92 -17.78 26.29
N GLY A 209 11.59 -17.74 26.15
CA GLY A 209 10.65 -18.28 27.15
C GLY A 209 10.79 -19.79 27.36
N THR A 210 11.01 -20.56 26.29
CA THR A 210 11.18 -22.02 26.36
C THR A 210 12.50 -22.43 27.02
N VAL A 211 13.57 -21.65 26.80
CA VAL A 211 14.88 -21.88 27.45
C VAL A 211 14.83 -21.57 28.95
N ALA A 212 14.14 -20.50 29.36
CA ALA A 212 13.95 -20.14 30.76
C ALA A 212 13.17 -21.20 31.52
N LEU A 213 12.07 -21.73 30.97
CA LEU A 213 11.26 -22.78 31.56
C LEU A 213 12.01 -24.12 31.72
N ARG A 214 12.92 -24.46 30.81
CA ARG A 214 13.77 -25.64 30.92
C ARG A 214 14.79 -25.55 32.04
N ARG A 215 15.31 -24.33 32.30
CA ARG A 215 16.27 -24.12 33.42
C ARG A 215 15.62 -24.27 34.79
N GLN A 216 14.39 -23.79 34.97
CA GLN A 216 13.64 -23.91 36.25
C GLN A 216 13.26 -25.35 36.61
N ARG A 217 13.15 -26.27 35.65
CA ARG A 217 12.83 -27.68 35.91
C ARG A 217 14.05 -28.54 36.26
N ARG A 218 15.26 -27.98 36.25
CA ARG A 218 16.52 -28.69 36.57
C ARG A 218 17.17 -28.21 37.85
N SER A 219 16.57 -27.25 38.55
CA SER A 219 16.89 -26.85 39.92
C SER A 219 15.84 -27.42 40.89
#